data_e3b79d4361340031ee516683c4f59f89
#
_entry.id   e3b79d4361340031ee516683c4f59f89
#
_cell.length_a   1.000
_cell.length_b   1.000
_cell.length_c   1.000
_cell.angle_alpha   90.00
_cell.angle_beta   90.00
_cell.angle_gamma   90.00
#
_symmetry.space_group_name_H-M   'P 1'
#
loop_
_entity.id
_entity.type
_entity.pdbx_description
1 polymer ?
#
loop_
_entity_poly.entity_id
_entity_poly.type
_entity_poly.pdbx_seq_one_letter_code
_entity_poly.pdbx_strand_id
1 'polypeptide(L)'
;MRGSAVVRSAFLALAFAAVAGLAAVPADAQVKGGMLRVGNLGEPPSLDAHWTTASITETLTNHIYEGLYSLDKDNKPIPMLAESHTVSKDGLVYTFKLRQGVKFHNGKEMTSEDVVPSIARWGKQSIYGKALFAQVDTWKAIDKYTVEMKLKEKSAIVLISLAVPNNFGAIYPKEIAEKFEPAVKATEYVGTGPYKLAEWKPDQYIRMVRFDDYKPRNEKPNGYGGGKTAYLDEIRWVPVPEVATRVAQVETGELDFADDLNLDAYDRLKRNSAVRPIVSKPYYWLVAVFNKKEGLMTNQKMRQAWQAAIDIEPIMKTVAGGKSEFYRMDNSLAPAEISAWHTKMSGLPWNERNKDKAKKLLQEAGYKKEPIRFMTTQEYKWMYDFA
;
A
#
# COMPACT_ATOMS: atom_id res chain seq x y z
N MET A 1 -14.39 -79.85 -12.21
CA MET A 1 -14.93 -78.49 -12.07
C MET A 1 -14.09 -77.69 -11.09
N ARG A 2 -12.94 -77.20 -11.47
CA ARG A 2 -12.09 -76.24 -10.75
C ARG A 2 -11.35 -75.37 -11.82
N GLY A 3 -11.92 -74.24 -12.16
CA GLY A 3 -11.31 -73.42 -13.21
C GLY A 3 -11.96 -72.08 -13.48
N SER A 4 -12.62 -71.44 -12.49
CA SER A 4 -13.27 -70.16 -12.73
C SER A 4 -13.11 -69.12 -11.63
N ALA A 5 -12.29 -69.33 -10.60
CA ALA A 5 -12.12 -68.41 -9.47
C ALA A 5 -10.85 -67.54 -9.56
N VAL A 6 -9.88 -67.90 -10.41
CA VAL A 6 -8.58 -67.21 -10.48
C VAL A 6 -8.58 -66.03 -11.44
N VAL A 7 -9.48 -66.00 -12.44
CA VAL A 7 -9.50 -64.96 -13.47
C VAL A 7 -10.25 -63.68 -13.01
N ARG A 8 -11.13 -63.78 -12.00
CA ARG A 8 -11.86 -62.60 -11.50
C ARG A 8 -11.07 -61.72 -10.51
N SER A 9 -10.04 -62.26 -9.85
CA SER A 9 -9.21 -61.50 -8.91
C SER A 9 -8.10 -60.68 -9.58
N ALA A 10 -7.70 -61.02 -10.82
CA ALA A 10 -6.68 -60.29 -11.56
C ALA A 10 -7.23 -59.02 -12.21
N PHE A 11 -8.52 -58.95 -12.53
CA PHE A 11 -9.14 -57.76 -13.13
C PHE A 11 -9.49 -56.67 -12.12
N LEU A 12 -9.72 -57.01 -10.84
CA LEU A 12 -9.94 -55.98 -9.81
C LEU A 12 -8.63 -55.34 -9.32
N ALA A 13 -7.49 -55.99 -9.40
CA ALA A 13 -6.20 -55.42 -9.00
C ALA A 13 -5.64 -54.42 -10.04
N LEU A 14 -5.96 -54.61 -11.33
CA LEU A 14 -5.56 -53.65 -12.39
C LEU A 14 -6.43 -52.39 -12.41
N ALA A 15 -7.69 -52.44 -11.97
CA ALA A 15 -8.57 -51.26 -11.91
C ALA A 15 -8.24 -50.33 -10.75
N PHE A 16 -7.63 -50.82 -9.66
CA PHE A 16 -7.20 -49.97 -8.52
C PHE A 16 -5.83 -49.32 -8.74
N ALA A 17 -4.96 -49.85 -9.58
CA ALA A 17 -3.67 -49.25 -9.92
C ALA A 17 -3.81 -48.09 -10.93
N ALA A 18 -4.90 -48.03 -11.70
CA ALA A 18 -5.13 -46.96 -12.69
C ALA A 18 -5.79 -45.69 -12.10
N VAL A 19 -6.36 -45.76 -10.88
CA VAL A 19 -7.00 -44.59 -10.23
C VAL A 19 -6.06 -43.84 -9.28
N ALA A 20 -4.93 -44.45 -8.86
CA ALA A 20 -3.94 -43.81 -8.01
C ALA A 20 -2.96 -42.89 -8.76
N GLY A 21 -3.05 -42.79 -10.09
CA GLY A 21 -2.19 -41.99 -10.95
C GLY A 21 -2.74 -40.58 -11.31
N LEU A 22 -3.91 -40.19 -10.80
CA LEU A 22 -4.62 -38.99 -11.25
C LEU A 22 -4.80 -37.90 -10.17
N ALA A 23 -3.95 -37.86 -9.16
CA ALA A 23 -4.04 -36.82 -8.13
C ALA A 23 -2.68 -36.20 -7.76
N ALA A 24 -1.84 -35.94 -8.73
CA ALA A 24 -0.84 -34.90 -8.62
C ALA A 24 -1.21 -33.88 -9.70
N VAL A 25 -2.15 -32.99 -9.38
CA VAL A 25 -2.18 -31.68 -10.05
C VAL A 25 -0.81 -31.09 -9.75
N PRO A 26 0.06 -30.87 -10.75
CA PRO A 26 1.31 -30.18 -10.50
C PRO A 26 0.91 -28.85 -9.88
N ALA A 27 1.45 -28.51 -8.69
CA ALA A 27 1.47 -27.14 -8.25
C ALA A 27 1.95 -26.34 -9.45
N ASP A 28 1.12 -25.42 -9.97
CA ASP A 28 1.46 -24.61 -11.12
C ASP A 28 2.87 -24.09 -10.92
N ALA A 29 3.81 -24.62 -11.69
CA ALA A 29 5.17 -24.13 -11.67
C ALA A 29 5.07 -22.68 -12.14
N GLN A 30 5.31 -21.75 -11.23
CA GLN A 30 5.21 -20.34 -11.51
C GLN A 30 6.09 -20.01 -12.72
N VAL A 31 5.47 -19.67 -13.84
CA VAL A 31 6.17 -19.38 -15.09
C VAL A 31 6.99 -18.12 -14.88
N LYS A 32 8.30 -18.20 -15.15
CA LYS A 32 9.19 -17.05 -15.14
C LYS A 32 9.27 -16.44 -16.52
N GLY A 33 9.43 -15.10 -16.54
CA GLY A 33 9.58 -14.35 -17.79
C GLY A 33 8.31 -13.64 -18.24
N GLY A 34 8.40 -12.97 -19.38
CA GLY A 34 7.29 -12.21 -19.94
C GLY A 34 7.08 -10.82 -19.34
N MET A 35 6.07 -10.14 -19.85
CA MET A 35 5.72 -8.77 -19.50
C MET A 35 4.32 -8.70 -18.91
N LEU A 36 4.12 -7.87 -17.89
CA LEU A 36 2.82 -7.49 -17.32
C LEU A 36 2.48 -6.06 -17.71
N ARG A 37 1.33 -5.85 -18.37
CA ARG A 37 0.78 -4.53 -18.67
C ARG A 37 -0.25 -4.15 -17.62
N VAL A 38 0.06 -3.08 -16.88
CA VAL A 38 -0.75 -2.61 -15.75
C VAL A 38 -1.39 -1.28 -16.11
N GLY A 39 -2.70 -1.22 -16.15
CA GLY A 39 -3.47 0.02 -16.35
C GLY A 39 -3.61 0.79 -15.03
N ASN A 40 -3.08 2.01 -15.01
CA ASN A 40 -3.18 2.94 -13.88
C ASN A 40 -4.16 4.08 -14.17
N LEU A 41 -4.67 4.70 -13.08
CA LEU A 41 -5.54 5.87 -13.17
C LEU A 41 -4.85 7.14 -13.75
N GLY A 42 -3.53 7.16 -13.84
CA GLY A 42 -2.76 8.29 -14.38
C GLY A 42 -1.27 8.09 -14.21
N GLU A 43 -0.49 9.16 -14.31
CA GLU A 43 0.94 9.17 -14.04
C GLU A 43 1.27 9.55 -12.60
N PRO A 44 2.30 8.94 -11.97
CA PRO A 44 2.78 9.39 -10.68
C PRO A 44 3.44 10.78 -10.82
N PRO A 45 3.22 11.69 -9.87
CA PRO A 45 3.87 13.01 -9.89
C PRO A 45 5.39 12.92 -9.73
N SER A 46 5.89 11.78 -9.25
CA SER A 46 7.30 11.44 -9.08
C SER A 46 7.44 9.97 -8.73
N LEU A 47 8.62 9.38 -8.99
CA LEU A 47 9.06 8.10 -8.41
C LEU A 47 10.02 8.32 -7.22
N ASP A 48 10.07 9.50 -6.65
CA ASP A 48 10.74 9.76 -5.37
C ASP A 48 9.83 9.34 -4.21
N ALA A 49 10.16 8.23 -3.57
CA ALA A 49 9.38 7.66 -2.47
C ALA A 49 9.29 8.57 -1.23
N HIS A 50 10.20 9.52 -1.08
CA HIS A 50 10.17 10.50 0.03
C HIS A 50 9.30 11.72 -0.26
N TRP A 51 8.94 11.98 -1.53
CA TRP A 51 8.36 13.25 -1.97
C TRP A 51 6.86 13.37 -1.74
N THR A 52 6.10 12.30 -1.99
CA THR A 52 4.65 12.37 -2.06
C THR A 52 3.97 11.19 -1.37
N THR A 53 2.73 11.41 -0.94
CA THR A 53 1.84 10.37 -0.41
C THR A 53 0.87 9.81 -1.47
N ALA A 54 1.05 10.16 -2.75
CA ALA A 54 0.20 9.66 -3.82
C ALA A 54 0.26 8.13 -3.93
N SER A 55 -0.89 7.47 -3.89
CA SER A 55 -0.99 6.00 -3.93
C SER A 55 -0.34 5.40 -5.17
N ILE A 56 -0.46 6.07 -6.31
CA ILE A 56 0.18 5.63 -7.55
C ILE A 56 1.71 5.63 -7.43
N THR A 57 2.31 6.62 -6.75
CA THR A 57 3.75 6.62 -6.46
C THR A 57 4.12 5.48 -5.53
N GLU A 58 3.34 5.26 -4.46
CA GLU A 58 3.54 4.13 -3.54
C GLU A 58 3.58 2.81 -4.31
N THR A 59 2.58 2.55 -5.13
CA THR A 59 2.47 1.30 -5.90
C THR A 59 3.71 1.04 -6.74
N LEU A 60 4.20 2.04 -7.47
CA LEU A 60 5.36 1.88 -8.34
C LEU A 60 6.68 1.80 -7.55
N THR A 61 6.85 2.64 -6.54
CA THR A 61 8.12 2.76 -5.81
C THR A 61 8.43 1.55 -4.93
N ASN A 62 7.42 0.80 -4.45
CA ASN A 62 7.62 -0.45 -3.73
C ASN A 62 8.21 -1.59 -4.59
N HIS A 63 8.26 -1.43 -5.93
CA HIS A 63 9.00 -2.33 -6.82
C HIS A 63 10.48 -1.93 -6.97
N ILE A 64 10.77 -0.63 -6.82
CA ILE A 64 12.10 -0.03 -7.06
C ILE A 64 12.92 0.00 -5.77
N TYR A 65 12.30 0.34 -4.64
CA TYR A 65 12.99 0.59 -3.38
C TYR A 65 12.55 -0.35 -2.27
N GLU A 66 13.40 -0.39 -1.25
CA GLU A 66 13.10 -1.02 0.03
C GLU A 66 13.49 -0.06 1.16
N GLY A 67 12.77 -0.18 2.29
CA GLY A 67 13.09 0.52 3.54
C GLY A 67 13.81 -0.39 4.54
N LEU A 68 14.17 0.13 5.70
CA LEU A 68 14.75 -0.70 6.78
C LEU A 68 13.75 -1.72 7.30
N TYR A 69 12.48 -1.35 7.37
CA TYR A 69 11.34 -2.17 7.81
C TYR A 69 10.23 -2.12 6.76
N SER A 70 9.33 -3.08 6.84
CA SER A 70 8.07 -3.15 6.06
C SER A 70 6.94 -3.61 6.95
N LEU A 71 5.69 -3.46 6.50
CA LEU A 71 4.52 -4.02 7.19
C LEU A 71 4.25 -5.45 6.71
N ASP A 72 3.97 -6.34 7.65
CA ASP A 72 3.43 -7.66 7.35
C ASP A 72 1.92 -7.58 7.02
N LYS A 73 1.31 -8.72 6.69
CA LYS A 73 -0.12 -8.83 6.38
C LYS A 73 -1.05 -8.41 7.53
N ASP A 74 -0.54 -8.38 8.77
CA ASP A 74 -1.26 -7.98 9.97
C ASP A 74 -0.91 -6.53 10.40
N ASN A 75 -0.26 -5.76 9.51
CA ASN A 75 0.21 -4.39 9.72
C ASN A 75 1.23 -4.24 10.86
N LYS A 76 2.02 -5.26 11.12
CA LYS A 76 3.11 -5.22 12.10
C LYS A 76 4.43 -4.93 11.40
N PRO A 77 5.30 -4.08 11.99
CA PRO A 77 6.63 -3.85 11.47
C PRO A 77 7.48 -5.12 11.48
N ILE A 78 8.01 -5.50 10.33
CA ILE A 78 8.99 -6.59 10.16
C ILE A 78 10.25 -6.07 9.46
N PRO A 79 11.42 -6.65 9.74
CA PRO A 79 12.66 -6.25 9.11
C PRO A 79 12.63 -6.44 7.59
N MET A 80 13.26 -5.51 6.83
CA MET A 80 13.43 -5.61 5.39
C MET A 80 14.89 -5.44 4.97
N LEU A 81 15.44 -4.23 4.88
CA LEU A 81 16.90 -4.00 4.70
C LEU A 81 17.66 -4.07 6.02
N ALA A 82 17.02 -3.84 7.16
CA ALA A 82 17.55 -4.26 8.43
C ALA A 82 17.47 -5.79 8.54
N GLU A 83 18.52 -6.42 9.03
CA GLU A 83 18.52 -7.84 9.42
C GLU A 83 17.82 -8.03 10.75
N SER A 84 18.16 -7.16 11.72
CA SER A 84 17.63 -7.17 13.08
C SER A 84 17.81 -5.80 13.74
N HIS A 85 17.23 -5.65 14.92
CA HIS A 85 17.53 -4.52 15.80
C HIS A 85 17.61 -4.94 17.26
N THR A 86 18.25 -4.10 18.07
CA THR A 86 18.20 -4.16 19.53
C THR A 86 17.76 -2.81 20.07
N VAL A 87 17.15 -2.83 21.26
CA VAL A 87 16.76 -1.61 21.98
C VAL A 87 17.41 -1.63 23.35
N SER A 88 17.98 -0.50 23.75
CA SER A 88 18.58 -0.36 25.09
C SER A 88 17.56 -0.54 26.20
N LYS A 89 18.01 -0.88 27.43
CA LYS A 89 17.12 -1.12 28.58
C LYS A 89 16.23 0.07 28.92
N ASP A 90 16.73 1.29 28.70
CA ASP A 90 15.98 2.53 28.88
C ASP A 90 15.02 2.85 27.73
N GLY A 91 15.06 2.06 26.63
CA GLY A 91 14.19 2.25 25.47
C GLY A 91 14.55 3.44 24.57
N LEU A 92 15.75 4.04 24.79
CA LEU A 92 16.13 5.28 24.08
C LEU A 92 17.04 5.03 22.88
N VAL A 93 17.78 3.91 22.82
CA VAL A 93 18.73 3.64 21.74
C VAL A 93 18.30 2.40 20.96
N TYR A 94 18.07 2.59 19.67
CA TYR A 94 17.81 1.54 18.69
C TYR A 94 19.06 1.32 17.86
N THR A 95 19.58 0.10 17.87
CA THR A 95 20.72 -0.30 17.03
C THR A 95 20.23 -1.28 15.97
N PHE A 96 20.33 -0.89 14.70
CA PHE A 96 19.89 -1.70 13.56
C PHE A 96 21.12 -2.34 12.89
N LYS A 97 21.08 -3.66 12.71
CA LYS A 97 22.01 -4.40 11.86
C LYS A 97 21.47 -4.47 10.45
N LEU A 98 22.29 -4.11 9.46
CA LEU A 98 21.90 -4.10 8.06
C LEU A 98 22.20 -5.45 7.40
N ARG A 99 21.39 -5.84 6.43
CA ARG A 99 21.68 -6.99 5.56
C ARG A 99 22.94 -6.71 4.74
N GLN A 100 23.82 -7.69 4.64
CA GLN A 100 25.07 -7.58 3.88
C GLN A 100 24.88 -8.08 2.45
N GLY A 101 25.66 -7.55 1.51
CA GLY A 101 25.65 -7.95 0.11
C GLY A 101 24.37 -7.61 -0.64
N VAL A 102 23.59 -6.65 -0.15
CA VAL A 102 22.45 -6.07 -0.88
C VAL A 102 23.00 -5.05 -1.86
N LYS A 103 22.65 -5.18 -3.14
CA LYS A 103 23.10 -4.25 -4.20
C LYS A 103 21.99 -3.27 -4.57
N PHE A 104 22.37 -2.06 -4.89
CA PHE A 104 21.56 -1.13 -5.63
C PHE A 104 21.50 -1.50 -7.13
N HIS A 105 20.53 -0.93 -7.85
CA HIS A 105 20.36 -1.14 -9.29
C HIS A 105 21.59 -0.74 -10.14
N ASN A 106 22.46 0.14 -9.60
CA ASN A 106 23.74 0.53 -10.22
C ASN A 106 24.91 -0.41 -9.86
N GLY A 107 24.65 -1.49 -9.12
CA GLY A 107 25.65 -2.50 -8.73
C GLY A 107 26.42 -2.19 -7.45
N LYS A 108 26.32 -0.98 -6.89
CA LYS A 108 26.95 -0.60 -5.61
C LYS A 108 26.34 -1.39 -4.47
N GLU A 109 27.13 -1.86 -3.52
CA GLU A 109 26.65 -2.48 -2.29
C GLU A 109 26.07 -1.43 -1.33
N MET A 110 24.91 -1.70 -0.76
CA MET A 110 24.29 -0.86 0.27
C MET A 110 25.01 -1.01 1.60
N THR A 111 25.31 0.11 2.22
CA THR A 111 25.97 0.19 3.52
C THR A 111 25.29 1.24 4.42
N SER A 112 25.80 1.39 5.64
CA SER A 112 25.35 2.43 6.58
C SER A 112 25.55 3.86 6.02
N GLU A 113 26.54 4.04 5.13
CA GLU A 113 26.81 5.34 4.48
C GLU A 113 25.65 5.75 3.54
N ASP A 114 24.90 4.79 3.00
CA ASP A 114 23.73 5.05 2.17
C ASP A 114 22.48 5.22 3.04
N VAL A 115 22.37 4.41 4.09
CA VAL A 115 21.20 4.39 4.99
C VAL A 115 21.08 5.69 5.79
N VAL A 116 22.21 6.21 6.33
CA VAL A 116 22.16 7.42 7.17
C VAL A 116 21.62 8.63 6.41
N PRO A 117 22.17 9.04 5.26
CA PRO A 117 21.63 10.19 4.52
C PRO A 117 20.22 9.95 3.96
N SER A 118 19.88 8.73 3.55
CA SER A 118 18.55 8.40 3.05
C SER A 118 17.47 8.63 4.10
N ILE A 119 17.66 8.07 5.29
CA ILE A 119 16.72 8.21 6.40
C ILE A 119 16.70 9.65 6.95
N ALA A 120 17.84 10.34 6.96
CA ALA A 120 17.89 11.75 7.33
C ALA A 120 17.10 12.65 6.34
N ARG A 121 17.23 12.38 5.02
CA ARG A 121 16.44 13.06 3.98
C ARG A 121 14.95 12.76 4.17
N TRP A 122 14.57 11.50 4.34
CA TRP A 122 13.20 11.10 4.62
C TRP A 122 12.65 11.78 5.88
N GLY A 123 13.45 11.87 6.95
CA GLY A 123 13.11 12.55 8.19
C GLY A 123 12.76 14.03 8.03
N LYS A 124 13.34 14.69 7.03
CA LYS A 124 13.07 16.09 6.70
C LYS A 124 11.92 16.27 5.69
N GLN A 125 11.64 15.28 4.86
CA GLN A 125 10.69 15.38 3.75
C GLN A 125 9.33 14.75 4.06
N SER A 126 9.31 13.50 4.52
CA SER A 126 8.11 12.71 4.75
C SER A 126 7.32 13.19 5.98
N ILE A 127 5.99 13.06 5.94
CA ILE A 127 5.14 13.31 7.11
C ILE A 127 5.45 12.35 8.26
N TYR A 128 5.72 11.08 7.95
CA TYR A 128 6.10 10.05 8.94
C TYR A 128 7.52 10.26 9.44
N GLY A 129 8.42 10.63 8.54
CA GLY A 129 9.80 10.96 8.86
C GLY A 129 9.90 12.16 9.80
N LYS A 130 9.20 13.24 9.51
CA LYS A 130 9.14 14.44 10.39
C LYS A 130 8.61 14.09 11.78
N ALA A 131 7.56 13.29 11.87
CA ALA A 131 7.00 12.87 13.15
C ALA A 131 8.00 12.05 13.98
N LEU A 132 8.73 11.12 13.35
CA LEU A 132 9.78 10.34 14.02
C LEU A 132 10.96 11.23 14.42
N PHE A 133 11.49 12.02 13.48
CA PHE A 133 12.70 12.84 13.71
C PHE A 133 12.50 13.98 14.72
N ALA A 134 11.27 14.39 14.98
CA ALA A 134 10.99 15.28 16.12
C ALA A 134 11.45 14.67 17.47
N GLN A 135 11.46 13.34 17.58
CA GLN A 135 11.84 12.60 18.77
C GLN A 135 13.27 12.06 18.72
N VAL A 136 13.95 12.14 17.56
CA VAL A 136 15.33 11.68 17.39
C VAL A 136 16.31 12.71 17.93
N ASP A 137 17.25 12.27 18.78
CA ASP A 137 18.41 13.03 19.26
C ASP A 137 19.58 12.89 18.27
N THR A 138 19.97 11.63 17.98
CA THR A 138 21.04 11.34 17.01
C THR A 138 20.66 10.19 16.09
N TRP A 139 21.12 10.29 14.84
CA TRP A 139 21.03 9.26 13.82
C TRP A 139 22.39 9.16 13.13
N LYS A 140 23.09 8.00 13.23
CA LYS A 140 24.46 7.86 12.76
C LYS A 140 24.82 6.42 12.39
N ALA A 141 25.85 6.28 11.57
CA ALA A 141 26.54 5.02 11.35
C ALA A 141 27.45 4.68 12.54
N ILE A 142 27.50 3.42 12.94
CA ILE A 142 28.42 2.87 13.93
C ILE A 142 29.56 2.12 13.22
N ASP A 143 29.20 1.30 12.25
CA ASP A 143 30.11 0.60 11.37
C ASP A 143 29.47 0.43 9.98
N LYS A 144 30.14 -0.27 9.05
CA LYS A 144 29.68 -0.49 7.66
C LYS A 144 28.25 -1.03 7.58
N TYR A 145 27.80 -1.83 8.54
CA TYR A 145 26.50 -2.50 8.52
C TYR A 145 25.69 -2.29 9.81
N THR A 146 26.01 -1.23 10.55
CA THR A 146 25.29 -0.91 11.78
C THR A 146 24.97 0.57 11.83
N VAL A 147 23.71 0.89 12.07
CA VAL A 147 23.27 2.26 12.31
C VAL A 147 22.56 2.37 13.66
N GLU A 148 22.66 3.53 14.29
CA GLU A 148 22.10 3.81 15.61
C GLU A 148 21.19 5.03 15.55
N MET A 149 20.00 4.86 16.15
CA MET A 149 19.04 5.93 16.39
C MET A 149 18.90 6.11 17.89
N LYS A 150 19.26 7.29 18.39
CA LYS A 150 19.04 7.68 19.77
C LYS A 150 17.87 8.65 19.85
N LEU A 151 16.95 8.41 20.75
CA LEU A 151 15.76 9.20 20.98
C LEU A 151 15.95 10.15 22.17
N LYS A 152 15.24 11.28 22.14
CA LYS A 152 15.13 12.23 23.25
C LYS A 152 14.27 11.67 24.38
N GLU A 153 13.24 10.91 24.03
CA GLU A 153 12.29 10.24 24.93
C GLU A 153 11.82 8.91 24.33
N LYS A 154 11.25 8.02 25.15
CA LYS A 154 10.70 6.75 24.68
C LYS A 154 9.59 6.97 23.66
N SER A 155 9.62 6.19 22.60
CA SER A 155 8.66 6.31 21.52
C SER A 155 8.19 4.95 21.01
N ALA A 156 6.88 4.79 20.85
CA ALA A 156 6.27 3.62 20.27
C ALA A 156 6.24 3.67 18.72
N ILE A 157 6.53 4.83 18.10
CA ILE A 157 6.36 5.00 16.64
C ILE A 157 7.60 4.65 15.82
N VAL A 158 8.73 4.32 16.43
CA VAL A 158 10.01 4.11 15.73
C VAL A 158 9.87 3.08 14.60
N LEU A 159 9.52 1.85 14.94
CA LEU A 159 9.47 0.76 13.95
C LEU A 159 8.31 0.92 12.97
N ILE A 160 7.15 1.38 13.45
CA ILE A 160 5.99 1.58 12.57
C ILE A 160 6.25 2.69 11.54
N SER A 161 6.89 3.79 11.92
CA SER A 161 7.24 4.87 11.00
C SER A 161 8.25 4.42 9.94
N LEU A 162 9.20 3.56 10.31
CA LEU A 162 10.17 2.97 9.38
C LEU A 162 9.58 1.89 8.45
N ALA A 163 8.36 1.39 8.76
CA ALA A 163 7.73 0.27 8.07
C ALA A 163 6.57 0.67 7.15
N VAL A 164 6.02 1.89 7.26
CA VAL A 164 4.91 2.34 6.41
C VAL A 164 5.28 2.23 4.92
N PRO A 165 4.38 1.72 4.04
CA PRO A 165 4.69 1.53 2.63
C PRO A 165 4.54 2.82 1.80
N ASN A 166 3.78 3.80 2.32
CA ASN A 166 3.51 5.07 1.65
C ASN A 166 4.45 6.16 2.15
N ASN A 167 5.04 6.94 1.24
CA ASN A 167 6.00 8.00 1.60
C ASN A 167 7.08 7.50 2.56
N PHE A 168 7.56 6.28 2.30
CA PHE A 168 8.39 5.49 3.22
C PHE A 168 9.86 5.88 3.20
N GLY A 169 10.61 5.42 4.22
CA GLY A 169 12.06 5.60 4.34
C GLY A 169 12.84 4.72 3.37
N ALA A 170 12.65 4.94 2.07
CA ALA A 170 13.37 4.27 1.00
C ALA A 170 14.88 4.54 1.09
N ILE A 171 15.70 3.52 0.84
CA ILE A 171 17.15 3.69 0.85
C ILE A 171 17.63 3.95 -0.57
N TYR A 172 18.34 5.07 -0.73
CA TYR A 172 18.99 5.52 -1.96
C TYR A 172 20.51 5.38 -1.81
N PRO A 173 21.27 5.26 -2.91
CA PRO A 173 22.70 5.51 -2.87
C PRO A 173 23.01 6.88 -2.25
N LYS A 174 24.07 6.97 -1.44
CA LYS A 174 24.47 8.20 -0.73
C LYS A 174 24.51 9.42 -1.64
N GLU A 175 25.14 9.25 -2.81
CA GLU A 175 25.29 10.29 -3.81
C GLU A 175 23.96 10.85 -4.33
N ILE A 176 22.89 10.04 -4.36
CA ILE A 176 21.53 10.47 -4.71
C ILE A 176 20.85 11.12 -3.51
N ALA A 177 20.93 10.48 -2.33
CA ALA A 177 20.29 11.00 -1.13
C ALA A 177 20.82 12.40 -0.73
N GLU A 178 22.10 12.66 -0.94
CA GLU A 178 22.76 13.94 -0.63
C GLU A 178 22.60 14.98 -1.75
N LYS A 179 22.50 14.55 -3.02
CA LYS A 179 22.33 15.45 -4.18
C LYS A 179 21.02 16.21 -4.16
N PHE A 180 19.94 15.56 -3.74
CA PHE A 180 18.60 16.14 -3.76
C PHE A 180 18.23 16.64 -2.36
N GLU A 181 18.30 17.95 -2.15
CA GLU A 181 17.84 18.60 -0.92
C GLU A 181 16.39 18.17 -0.57
N PRO A 182 16.01 18.15 0.70
CA PRO A 182 14.69 17.66 1.10
C PRO A 182 13.51 18.32 0.39
N ALA A 183 13.62 19.60 0.01
CA ALA A 183 12.57 20.30 -0.71
C ALA A 183 12.57 20.06 -2.23
N VAL A 184 13.52 19.24 -2.74
CA VAL A 184 13.65 18.92 -4.17
C VAL A 184 13.38 17.45 -4.38
N LYS A 185 12.49 17.11 -5.32
CA LYS A 185 12.22 15.71 -5.69
C LYS A 185 13.43 15.12 -6.40
N ALA A 186 13.79 13.89 -6.03
CA ALA A 186 14.80 13.13 -6.76
C ALA A 186 14.30 12.80 -8.17
N THR A 187 15.22 12.88 -9.13
CA THR A 187 14.99 12.50 -10.54
C THR A 187 15.84 11.32 -10.98
N GLU A 188 16.65 10.77 -10.08
CA GLU A 188 17.41 9.55 -10.27
C GLU A 188 16.81 8.45 -9.40
N TYR A 189 16.34 7.38 -10.04
CA TYR A 189 15.53 6.34 -9.40
C TYR A 189 16.30 5.04 -9.30
N VAL A 190 17.23 4.99 -8.35
CA VAL A 190 18.10 3.85 -8.06
C VAL A 190 17.80 3.33 -6.66
N GLY A 191 17.26 2.14 -6.58
CA GLY A 191 16.88 1.46 -5.34
C GLY A 191 17.51 0.08 -5.22
N THR A 192 17.05 -0.70 -4.23
CA THR A 192 17.47 -2.08 -3.96
C THR A 192 16.40 -3.11 -4.33
N GLY A 193 15.25 -2.67 -4.83
CA GLY A 193 14.09 -3.51 -5.07
C GLY A 193 14.24 -4.51 -6.22
N PRO A 194 13.27 -5.43 -6.37
CA PRO A 194 13.32 -6.52 -7.35
C PRO A 194 13.18 -6.06 -8.82
N TYR A 195 12.70 -4.85 -9.05
CA TYR A 195 12.61 -4.22 -10.38
C TYR A 195 13.31 -2.87 -10.37
N LYS A 196 13.87 -2.49 -11.52
CA LYS A 196 14.50 -1.19 -11.76
C LYS A 196 13.82 -0.44 -12.88
N LEU A 197 13.77 0.89 -12.77
CA LEU A 197 13.29 1.75 -13.84
C LEU A 197 14.20 1.59 -15.06
N ALA A 198 13.63 1.26 -16.21
CA ALA A 198 14.32 1.19 -17.47
C ALA A 198 13.98 2.38 -18.37
N GLU A 199 12.73 2.84 -18.34
CA GLU A 199 12.27 3.94 -19.17
C GLU A 199 11.01 4.57 -18.60
N TRP A 200 10.89 5.89 -18.72
CA TRP A 200 9.67 6.64 -18.46
C TRP A 200 9.38 7.52 -19.67
N LYS A 201 8.32 7.18 -20.40
CA LYS A 201 7.76 7.99 -21.47
C LYS A 201 6.49 8.66 -20.99
N PRO A 202 6.51 9.97 -20.73
CA PRO A 202 5.34 10.70 -20.25
C PRO A 202 4.10 10.44 -21.09
N ASP A 203 2.95 10.31 -20.43
CA ASP A 203 1.63 10.02 -21.01
C ASP A 203 1.53 8.70 -21.80
N GLN A 204 2.57 7.87 -21.84
CA GLN A 204 2.59 6.61 -22.57
C GLN A 204 2.78 5.41 -21.62
N TYR A 205 3.92 5.34 -20.93
CA TYR A 205 4.19 4.26 -19.99
C TYR A 205 5.42 4.52 -19.12
N ILE A 206 5.46 3.79 -18.01
CA ILE A 206 6.65 3.59 -17.18
C ILE A 206 7.03 2.12 -17.29
N ARG A 207 8.25 1.84 -17.74
CA ARG A 207 8.78 0.50 -17.97
C ARG A 207 9.79 0.15 -16.89
N MET A 208 9.51 -0.91 -16.15
CA MET A 208 10.40 -1.48 -15.17
C MET A 208 10.86 -2.86 -15.64
N VAL A 209 12.13 -3.19 -15.43
CA VAL A 209 12.71 -4.49 -15.76
C VAL A 209 13.23 -5.18 -14.51
N ARG A 210 13.23 -6.51 -14.53
CA ARG A 210 13.76 -7.31 -13.42
C ARG A 210 15.21 -6.92 -13.12
N PHE A 211 15.53 -6.88 -11.84
CA PHE A 211 16.90 -6.72 -11.35
C PHE A 211 17.45 -8.09 -10.96
N ASP A 212 18.27 -8.69 -11.82
CA ASP A 212 18.74 -10.06 -11.63
C ASP A 212 19.70 -10.23 -10.42
N ASP A 213 20.39 -9.15 -10.00
CA ASP A 213 21.22 -9.12 -8.78
C ASP A 213 20.42 -8.86 -7.50
N TYR A 214 19.08 -8.80 -7.58
CA TYR A 214 18.25 -8.62 -6.41
C TYR A 214 18.47 -9.72 -5.38
N LYS A 215 18.69 -9.32 -4.12
CA LYS A 215 18.91 -10.24 -3.00
C LYS A 215 17.64 -10.35 -2.15
N PRO A 216 16.77 -11.36 -2.37
CA PRO A 216 15.56 -11.54 -1.56
C PRO A 216 15.89 -11.89 -0.12
N ARG A 217 14.95 -11.72 0.79
CA ARG A 217 14.98 -12.34 2.11
C ARG A 217 14.64 -13.83 2.00
N ASN A 218 15.06 -14.60 3.00
CA ASN A 218 14.80 -16.06 3.03
C ASN A 218 13.40 -16.41 3.52
N GLU A 219 12.75 -15.47 4.24
CA GLU A 219 11.41 -15.67 4.78
C GLU A 219 10.37 -15.62 3.65
N LYS A 220 9.26 -16.32 3.83
CA LYS A 220 8.14 -16.27 2.88
C LYS A 220 7.61 -14.84 2.74
N PRO A 221 7.07 -14.47 1.57
CA PRO A 221 6.38 -13.20 1.38
C PRO A 221 5.31 -13.00 2.45
N ASN A 222 5.27 -11.82 3.06
CA ASN A 222 4.33 -11.48 4.13
C ASN A 222 4.01 -9.97 4.09
N GLY A 223 2.84 -9.62 3.56
CA GLY A 223 2.47 -8.21 3.33
C GLY A 223 3.44 -7.53 2.36
N TYR A 224 4.00 -6.40 2.76
CA TYR A 224 5.01 -5.67 1.99
C TYR A 224 6.45 -6.22 2.19
N GLY A 225 6.66 -7.16 3.12
CA GLY A 225 7.96 -7.68 3.47
C GLY A 225 8.14 -9.17 3.20
N GLY A 226 9.23 -9.73 3.73
CA GLY A 226 9.65 -11.10 3.44
C GLY A 226 10.39 -11.23 2.11
N GLY A 227 10.53 -12.44 1.61
CA GLY A 227 11.21 -12.73 0.35
C GLY A 227 10.37 -12.34 -0.85
N LYS A 228 10.78 -11.31 -1.58
CA LYS A 228 10.17 -10.92 -2.86
C LYS A 228 10.80 -11.69 -4.01
N THR A 229 10.02 -12.13 -4.96
CA THR A 229 10.51 -12.83 -6.16
C THR A 229 9.99 -12.11 -7.41
N ALA A 230 10.91 -11.61 -8.23
CA ALA A 230 10.58 -11.04 -9.53
C ALA A 230 10.40 -12.17 -10.56
N TYR A 231 9.14 -12.59 -10.79
CA TYR A 231 8.85 -13.65 -11.76
C TYR A 231 8.88 -13.16 -13.21
N LEU A 232 8.44 -11.93 -13.44
CA LEU A 232 8.32 -11.33 -14.77
C LEU A 232 9.62 -10.62 -15.17
N ASP A 233 9.91 -10.57 -16.47
CA ASP A 233 11.05 -9.82 -17.02
C ASP A 233 10.77 -8.32 -17.02
N GLU A 234 9.51 -7.92 -17.24
CA GLU A 234 9.11 -6.52 -17.41
C GLU A 234 7.74 -6.26 -16.76
N ILE A 235 7.57 -5.08 -16.18
CA ILE A 235 6.28 -4.51 -15.81
C ILE A 235 6.16 -3.18 -16.57
N ARG A 236 5.06 -3.03 -17.31
CA ARG A 236 4.74 -1.81 -18.04
C ARG A 236 3.49 -1.17 -17.44
N TRP A 237 3.67 -0.03 -16.82
CA TRP A 237 2.59 0.77 -16.23
C TRP A 237 2.08 1.76 -17.28
N VAL A 238 0.81 1.65 -17.64
CA VAL A 238 0.16 2.43 -18.67
C VAL A 238 -0.85 3.38 -18.04
N PRO A 239 -0.72 4.70 -18.22
CA PRO A 239 -1.72 5.64 -17.73
C PRO A 239 -3.00 5.53 -18.56
N VAL A 240 -4.11 5.17 -17.93
CA VAL A 240 -5.44 5.08 -18.54
C VAL A 240 -6.42 5.75 -17.55
N PRO A 241 -6.55 7.07 -17.56
CA PRO A 241 -7.34 7.81 -16.56
C PRO A 241 -8.81 7.40 -16.55
N GLU A 242 -9.41 7.13 -17.72
CA GLU A 242 -10.82 6.77 -17.82
C GLU A 242 -11.06 5.32 -17.39
N VAL A 243 -11.82 5.14 -16.31
CA VAL A 243 -12.07 3.83 -15.71
C VAL A 243 -12.81 2.86 -16.65
N ALA A 244 -13.73 3.36 -17.48
CA ALA A 244 -14.46 2.52 -18.43
C ALA A 244 -13.51 1.95 -19.47
N THR A 245 -12.51 2.72 -19.90
CA THR A 245 -11.44 2.29 -20.81
C THR A 245 -10.58 1.22 -20.15
N ARG A 246 -10.15 1.41 -18.88
CA ARG A 246 -9.40 0.36 -18.15
C ARG A 246 -10.17 -0.95 -18.06
N VAL A 247 -11.47 -0.89 -17.78
CA VAL A 247 -12.33 -2.08 -17.73
C VAL A 247 -12.36 -2.78 -19.11
N ALA A 248 -12.60 -2.02 -20.19
CA ALA A 248 -12.64 -2.57 -21.55
C ALA A 248 -11.30 -3.21 -21.96
N GLN A 249 -10.18 -2.57 -21.66
CA GLN A 249 -8.85 -3.06 -21.98
C GLN A 249 -8.47 -4.34 -21.23
N VAL A 250 -8.94 -4.53 -19.98
CA VAL A 250 -8.79 -5.81 -19.27
C VAL A 250 -9.67 -6.89 -19.90
N GLU A 251 -10.90 -6.56 -20.29
CA GLU A 251 -11.81 -7.52 -20.92
C GLU A 251 -11.30 -8.01 -22.29
N THR A 252 -10.60 -7.15 -23.03
CA THR A 252 -10.02 -7.48 -24.35
C THR A 252 -8.61 -8.08 -24.26
N GLY A 253 -7.98 -8.07 -23.09
CA GLY A 253 -6.60 -8.52 -22.89
C GLY A 253 -5.54 -7.54 -23.42
N GLU A 254 -5.90 -6.28 -23.67
CA GLU A 254 -4.93 -5.22 -23.96
C GLU A 254 -4.12 -4.86 -22.69
N LEU A 255 -4.77 -4.91 -21.53
CA LEU A 255 -4.13 -4.87 -20.21
C LEU A 255 -4.24 -6.25 -19.54
N ASP A 256 -3.18 -6.64 -18.84
CA ASP A 256 -3.14 -7.87 -18.06
C ASP A 256 -3.65 -7.66 -16.62
N PHE A 257 -3.53 -6.44 -16.11
CA PHE A 257 -4.00 -6.02 -14.79
C PHE A 257 -4.48 -4.56 -14.85
N ALA A 258 -5.54 -4.26 -14.14
CA ALA A 258 -5.97 -2.88 -13.92
C ALA A 258 -6.41 -2.70 -12.47
N ASP A 259 -6.02 -1.56 -11.89
CA ASP A 259 -6.34 -1.17 -10.53
C ASP A 259 -7.49 -0.13 -10.52
N ASP A 260 -8.11 0.02 -9.35
CA ASP A 260 -9.11 1.04 -9.06
C ASP A 260 -10.29 1.05 -10.07
N LEU A 261 -10.87 -0.15 -10.30
CA LEU A 261 -12.02 -0.33 -11.18
C LEU A 261 -13.34 -0.05 -10.44
N ASN A 262 -14.34 0.42 -11.18
CA ASN A 262 -15.68 0.67 -10.64
C ASN A 262 -16.33 -0.62 -10.13
N LEU A 263 -16.93 -0.55 -8.96
CA LEU A 263 -17.73 -1.65 -8.41
C LEU A 263 -18.98 -1.96 -9.28
N ASP A 264 -19.48 -1.00 -10.07
CA ASP A 264 -20.55 -1.20 -11.04
C ASP A 264 -20.20 -2.26 -12.10
N ALA A 265 -18.92 -2.33 -12.49
CA ALA A 265 -18.43 -3.31 -13.47
C ALA A 265 -18.25 -4.72 -12.88
N TYR A 266 -18.26 -4.88 -11.56
CA TYR A 266 -17.89 -6.12 -10.87
C TYR A 266 -18.66 -7.35 -11.36
N ASP A 267 -20.00 -7.27 -11.46
CA ASP A 267 -20.82 -8.42 -11.88
C ASP A 267 -20.59 -8.78 -13.34
N ARG A 268 -20.32 -7.79 -14.20
CA ARG A 268 -19.97 -8.01 -15.61
C ARG A 268 -18.63 -8.73 -15.70
N LEU A 269 -17.61 -8.21 -15.01
CA LEU A 269 -16.26 -8.80 -14.98
C LEU A 269 -16.29 -10.22 -14.39
N LYS A 270 -17.08 -10.47 -13.34
CA LYS A 270 -17.23 -11.79 -12.73
C LYS A 270 -17.82 -12.84 -13.68
N ARG A 271 -18.65 -12.44 -14.65
CA ARG A 271 -19.20 -13.34 -15.68
C ARG A 271 -18.24 -13.60 -16.83
N ASN A 272 -17.22 -12.79 -16.99
CA ASN A 272 -16.22 -12.99 -18.04
C ASN A 272 -15.15 -13.98 -17.57
N SER A 273 -15.13 -15.18 -18.15
CA SER A 273 -14.18 -16.25 -17.78
C SER A 273 -12.71 -15.92 -18.03
N ALA A 274 -12.42 -14.92 -18.89
CA ALA A 274 -11.07 -14.46 -19.18
C ALA A 274 -10.54 -13.47 -18.12
N VAL A 275 -11.39 -12.99 -17.22
CA VAL A 275 -11.05 -11.95 -16.24
C VAL A 275 -11.32 -12.45 -14.82
N ARG A 276 -10.42 -12.13 -13.89
CA ARG A 276 -10.58 -12.41 -12.46
C ARG A 276 -10.68 -11.11 -11.66
N PRO A 277 -11.89 -10.63 -11.33
CA PRO A 277 -12.03 -9.48 -10.45
C PRO A 277 -11.61 -9.83 -9.01
N ILE A 278 -10.80 -8.96 -8.40
CA ILE A 278 -10.31 -9.08 -7.02
C ILE A 278 -10.86 -7.89 -6.23
N VAL A 279 -11.45 -8.16 -5.07
CA VAL A 279 -11.93 -7.13 -4.14
C VAL A 279 -11.01 -7.10 -2.94
N SER A 280 -10.29 -5.99 -2.75
CA SER A 280 -9.45 -5.76 -1.57
C SER A 280 -10.32 -5.33 -0.39
N LYS A 281 -10.14 -5.96 0.77
CA LYS A 281 -10.85 -5.64 2.01
C LYS A 281 -9.89 -5.77 3.21
N PRO A 282 -9.75 -4.72 4.05
CA PRO A 282 -10.25 -3.34 3.88
C PRO A 282 -9.48 -2.61 2.79
N TYR A 283 -10.08 -1.58 2.17
CA TYR A 283 -9.42 -0.83 1.10
C TYR A 283 -9.35 0.67 1.41
N TYR A 284 -10.50 1.36 1.57
CA TYR A 284 -10.54 2.78 1.83
C TYR A 284 -11.25 3.14 3.13
N TRP A 285 -10.83 4.28 3.68
CA TRP A 285 -11.49 5.04 4.70
C TRP A 285 -12.08 6.28 4.07
N LEU A 286 -13.40 6.38 3.99
CA LEU A 286 -14.04 7.58 3.48
C LEU A 286 -14.14 8.60 4.61
N VAL A 287 -13.50 9.73 4.44
CA VAL A 287 -13.47 10.80 5.44
C VAL A 287 -13.69 12.16 4.79
N ALA A 288 -14.43 13.03 5.48
CA ALA A 288 -14.48 14.45 5.18
C ALA A 288 -13.54 15.21 6.13
N VAL A 289 -12.58 15.93 5.57
CA VAL A 289 -11.60 16.71 6.34
C VAL A 289 -12.03 18.17 6.39
N PHE A 290 -12.22 18.70 7.59
CA PHE A 290 -12.59 20.09 7.78
C PHE A 290 -11.35 21.00 7.78
N ASN A 291 -11.38 22.09 6.98
CA ASN A 291 -10.41 23.15 7.11
C ASN A 291 -10.65 23.90 8.45
N LYS A 292 -9.82 23.60 9.44
CA LYS A 292 -9.89 24.24 10.75
C LYS A 292 -9.01 25.48 10.88
N LYS A 293 -8.27 25.83 9.83
CA LYS A 293 -7.34 26.96 9.83
C LYS A 293 -8.06 28.27 9.46
N GLU A 294 -9.00 28.18 8.51
CA GLU A 294 -9.74 29.34 8.01
C GLU A 294 -11.16 28.97 7.54
N GLY A 295 -12.04 29.96 7.41
CA GLY A 295 -13.42 29.79 6.91
C GLY A 295 -14.39 29.24 7.94
N LEU A 296 -15.57 28.83 7.46
CA LEU A 296 -16.71 28.41 8.30
C LEU A 296 -16.37 27.24 9.24
N MET A 297 -15.52 26.33 8.81
CA MET A 297 -15.19 25.10 9.56
C MET A 297 -14.15 25.31 10.67
N THR A 298 -13.67 26.55 10.89
CA THR A 298 -12.94 26.93 12.13
C THR A 298 -13.85 26.87 13.33
N ASN A 299 -15.17 27.16 13.15
CA ASN A 299 -16.17 27.08 14.20
C ASN A 299 -16.52 25.61 14.51
N GLN A 300 -16.32 25.20 15.76
CA GLN A 300 -16.61 23.83 16.20
C GLN A 300 -18.08 23.43 16.03
N LYS A 301 -19.01 24.36 16.30
CA LYS A 301 -20.45 24.11 16.17
C LYS A 301 -20.86 23.86 14.71
N MET A 302 -20.21 24.51 13.75
CA MET A 302 -20.39 24.22 12.33
C MET A 302 -20.02 22.78 11.99
N ARG A 303 -18.87 22.29 12.46
CA ARG A 303 -18.45 20.91 12.25
C ARG A 303 -19.39 19.91 12.93
N GLN A 304 -19.84 20.21 14.15
CA GLN A 304 -20.82 19.39 14.90
C GLN A 304 -22.18 19.39 14.21
N ALA A 305 -22.62 20.51 13.65
CA ALA A 305 -23.86 20.60 12.89
C ALA A 305 -23.81 19.70 11.64
N TRP A 306 -22.70 19.75 10.90
CA TRP A 306 -22.48 18.88 9.74
C TRP A 306 -22.55 17.40 10.14
N GLN A 307 -21.84 17.02 11.21
CA GLN A 307 -21.80 15.66 11.73
C GLN A 307 -23.18 15.17 12.20
N ALA A 308 -23.96 16.04 12.86
CA ALA A 308 -25.31 15.70 13.31
C ALA A 308 -26.30 15.52 12.16
N ALA A 309 -26.11 16.25 11.05
CA ALA A 309 -27.03 16.24 9.90
C ALA A 309 -26.82 15.06 8.95
N ILE A 310 -25.56 14.60 8.80
CA ILE A 310 -25.21 13.63 7.76
C ILE A 310 -25.87 12.27 8.00
N ASP A 311 -26.33 11.66 6.90
CA ASP A 311 -26.70 10.25 6.83
C ASP A 311 -25.66 9.52 5.98
N ILE A 312 -24.80 8.75 6.64
CA ILE A 312 -23.64 8.12 6.00
C ILE A 312 -24.06 6.90 5.18
N GLU A 313 -25.13 6.19 5.57
CA GLU A 313 -25.52 4.94 4.93
C GLU A 313 -25.90 5.07 3.44
N PRO A 314 -26.76 6.03 3.01
CA PRO A 314 -27.02 6.25 1.59
C PRO A 314 -25.77 6.62 0.79
N ILE A 315 -24.88 7.40 1.40
CA ILE A 315 -23.59 7.79 0.79
C ILE A 315 -22.75 6.54 0.52
N MET A 316 -22.55 5.71 1.54
CA MET A 316 -21.78 4.47 1.41
C MET A 316 -22.40 3.51 0.40
N LYS A 317 -23.74 3.44 0.35
CA LYS A 317 -24.46 2.65 -0.64
C LYS A 317 -24.20 3.15 -2.06
N THR A 318 -24.17 4.45 -2.28
CA THR A 318 -23.85 5.06 -3.59
C THR A 318 -22.42 4.73 -4.00
N VAL A 319 -21.44 4.99 -3.12
CA VAL A 319 -20.04 4.69 -3.35
C VAL A 319 -19.79 3.20 -3.65
N ALA A 320 -20.55 2.31 -3.01
CA ALA A 320 -20.46 0.87 -3.20
C ALA A 320 -21.27 0.32 -4.40
N GLY A 321 -21.74 1.18 -5.32
CA GLY A 321 -22.52 0.75 -6.47
C GLY A 321 -23.84 0.04 -6.08
N GLY A 322 -24.44 0.41 -4.95
CA GLY A 322 -25.67 -0.18 -4.41
C GLY A 322 -25.50 -1.50 -3.65
N LYS A 323 -24.28 -2.00 -3.49
CA LYS A 323 -23.98 -3.34 -2.94
C LYS A 323 -23.47 -3.29 -1.51
N SER A 324 -24.24 -3.84 -0.58
CA SER A 324 -23.93 -3.84 0.86
C SER A 324 -22.68 -4.66 1.22
N GLU A 325 -22.28 -5.63 0.38
CA GLU A 325 -21.07 -6.44 0.59
C GLU A 325 -19.76 -5.66 0.36
N PHE A 326 -19.82 -4.45 -0.22
CA PHE A 326 -18.66 -3.63 -0.54
C PHE A 326 -18.42 -2.47 0.43
N TYR A 327 -19.30 -2.29 1.43
CA TYR A 327 -19.03 -1.32 2.49
C TYR A 327 -19.39 -1.86 3.87
N ARG A 328 -18.88 -1.22 4.86
CA ARG A 328 -19.19 -1.46 6.27
C ARG A 328 -19.35 -0.12 6.98
N MET A 329 -20.34 -0.06 7.84
CA MET A 329 -20.54 1.06 8.75
C MET A 329 -19.74 0.79 10.03
N ASP A 330 -18.75 1.62 10.30
CA ASP A 330 -17.88 1.50 11.47
C ASP A 330 -17.51 2.91 11.98
N ASN A 331 -17.61 3.13 13.28
CA ASN A 331 -17.25 4.40 13.91
C ASN A 331 -15.81 4.44 14.45
N SER A 332 -15.04 3.40 14.24
CA SER A 332 -13.62 3.37 14.56
C SER A 332 -12.78 4.08 13.48
N LEU A 333 -11.65 4.66 13.89
CA LEU A 333 -10.65 5.20 12.95
C LEU A 333 -9.78 4.12 12.31
N ALA A 334 -9.84 2.88 12.81
CA ALA A 334 -9.11 1.76 12.23
C ALA A 334 -10.07 0.62 11.87
N PRO A 335 -9.85 -0.10 10.75
CA PRO A 335 -10.67 -1.24 10.37
C PRO A 335 -10.61 -2.35 11.42
N ALA A 336 -11.69 -3.12 11.55
CA ALA A 336 -11.75 -4.25 12.49
C ALA A 336 -10.66 -5.31 12.23
N GLU A 337 -10.17 -5.38 11.00
CA GLU A 337 -9.06 -6.25 10.60
C GLU A 337 -7.72 -5.84 11.23
N ILE A 338 -7.57 -4.56 11.61
CA ILE A 338 -6.41 -4.06 12.36
C ILE A 338 -6.78 -4.01 13.84
N SER A 339 -6.96 -5.17 14.44
CA SER A 339 -7.50 -5.33 15.80
C SER A 339 -6.74 -4.57 16.89
N ALA A 340 -5.43 -4.34 16.70
CA ALA A 340 -4.62 -3.57 17.64
C ALA A 340 -5.00 -2.07 17.70
N TRP A 341 -5.62 -1.55 16.65
CA TRP A 341 -5.99 -0.13 16.53
C TRP A 341 -7.50 0.10 16.46
N HIS A 342 -8.25 -0.97 16.19
CA HIS A 342 -9.70 -0.88 16.14
C HIS A 342 -10.27 -0.63 17.53
N THR A 343 -11.06 0.43 17.66
CA THR A 343 -11.71 0.82 18.91
C THR A 343 -13.20 0.98 18.69
N LYS A 344 -14.02 0.27 19.44
CA LYS A 344 -15.46 0.53 19.47
C LYS A 344 -15.70 1.83 20.24
N MET A 345 -15.99 2.90 19.52
CA MET A 345 -16.22 4.21 20.09
C MET A 345 -17.70 4.32 20.50
N SER A 346 -18.00 4.05 21.77
CA SER A 346 -19.33 4.26 22.33
C SER A 346 -19.49 5.69 22.84
N GLY A 347 -20.69 6.26 22.70
CA GLY A 347 -21.02 7.58 23.26
C GLY A 347 -20.52 8.77 22.44
N LEU A 348 -19.82 8.57 21.33
CA LEU A 348 -19.47 9.64 20.41
C LEU A 348 -20.59 9.84 19.37
N PRO A 349 -20.88 11.09 19.00
CA PRO A 349 -21.84 11.40 17.96
C PRO A 349 -21.30 10.86 16.61
N TRP A 350 -21.96 9.85 16.05
CA TRP A 350 -21.63 9.28 14.75
C TRP A 350 -22.91 8.84 14.04
N ASN A 351 -23.13 9.30 12.80
CA ASN A 351 -24.31 9.02 11.98
C ASN A 351 -25.65 9.24 12.73
N GLU A 352 -25.73 10.37 13.47
CA GLU A 352 -26.90 10.68 14.32
C GLU A 352 -28.17 10.94 13.51
N ARG A 353 -28.03 11.46 12.28
CA ARG A 353 -29.13 11.83 11.38
C ARG A 353 -30.13 12.80 12.03
N ASN A 354 -29.64 13.67 12.92
CA ASN A 354 -30.44 14.57 13.74
C ASN A 354 -30.43 15.98 13.16
N LYS A 355 -31.38 16.25 12.24
CA LYS A 355 -31.52 17.54 11.56
C LYS A 355 -31.87 18.68 12.51
N ASP A 356 -32.62 18.44 13.59
CA ASP A 356 -33.02 19.48 14.53
C ASP A 356 -31.84 19.90 15.40
N LYS A 357 -31.04 18.96 15.89
CA LYS A 357 -29.75 19.24 16.52
C LYS A 357 -28.83 20.03 15.59
N ALA A 358 -28.76 19.65 14.32
CA ALA A 358 -27.95 20.34 13.34
C ALA A 358 -28.39 21.80 13.14
N LYS A 359 -29.71 22.05 13.00
CA LYS A 359 -30.27 23.41 12.87
C LYS A 359 -29.94 24.25 14.10
N LYS A 360 -30.10 23.70 15.31
CA LYS A 360 -29.79 24.40 16.57
C LYS A 360 -28.28 24.78 16.59
N LEU A 361 -27.40 23.86 16.24
CA LEU A 361 -25.95 24.09 16.21
C LEU A 361 -25.57 25.15 15.16
N LEU A 362 -26.23 25.18 13.98
CA LEU A 362 -26.04 26.23 12.97
C LEU A 362 -26.46 27.61 13.49
N GLN A 363 -27.58 27.71 14.20
CA GLN A 363 -28.03 28.95 14.84
C GLN A 363 -27.02 29.42 15.90
N GLU A 364 -26.58 28.53 16.75
CA GLU A 364 -25.59 28.82 17.79
C GLU A 364 -24.21 29.18 17.19
N ALA A 365 -23.89 28.68 16.01
CA ALA A 365 -22.68 29.03 15.25
C ALA A 365 -22.78 30.40 14.58
N GLY A 366 -23.97 31.00 14.52
CA GLY A 366 -24.21 32.26 13.81
C GLY A 366 -24.18 32.12 12.28
N TYR A 367 -24.47 30.93 11.75
CA TYR A 367 -24.44 30.64 10.31
C TYR A 367 -25.53 31.43 9.56
N LYS A 368 -25.14 32.18 8.53
CA LYS A 368 -26.00 33.08 7.75
C LYS A 368 -26.26 32.58 6.32
N LYS A 369 -26.17 31.26 6.10
CA LYS A 369 -26.33 30.60 4.80
C LYS A 369 -25.18 30.87 3.81
N GLU A 370 -23.99 31.16 4.30
CA GLU A 370 -22.78 31.25 3.47
C GLU A 370 -22.56 29.89 2.76
N PRO A 371 -22.05 29.91 1.51
CA PRO A 371 -21.83 28.66 0.78
C PRO A 371 -20.76 27.80 1.47
N ILE A 372 -21.09 26.55 1.71
CA ILE A 372 -20.13 25.53 2.15
C ILE A 372 -19.50 24.93 0.89
N ARG A 373 -18.20 25.10 0.73
CA ARG A 373 -17.46 24.53 -0.39
C ARG A 373 -16.92 23.15 -0.02
N PHE A 374 -17.25 22.16 -0.83
CA PHE A 374 -16.72 20.79 -0.73
C PHE A 374 -15.73 20.56 -1.87
N MET A 375 -14.49 20.22 -1.53
CA MET A 375 -13.46 19.92 -2.51
C MET A 375 -13.37 18.40 -2.69
N THR A 376 -13.45 17.93 -3.93
CA THR A 376 -13.31 16.54 -4.33
C THR A 376 -12.56 16.45 -5.64
N THR A 377 -12.31 15.23 -6.16
CA THR A 377 -11.69 14.97 -7.44
C THR A 377 -12.48 13.94 -8.24
N GLN A 378 -12.43 14.03 -9.56
CA GLN A 378 -13.02 13.05 -10.47
C GLN A 378 -12.05 11.89 -10.79
N GLU A 379 -10.76 12.03 -10.52
CA GLU A 379 -9.75 10.99 -10.74
C GLU A 379 -10.09 9.70 -9.99
N TYR A 380 -10.64 9.84 -8.77
CA TYR A 380 -11.14 8.73 -7.98
C TYR A 380 -12.66 8.81 -7.93
N LYS A 381 -13.33 7.98 -8.74
CA LYS A 381 -14.80 8.00 -8.83
C LYS A 381 -15.48 7.89 -7.45
N TRP A 382 -14.97 7.04 -6.57
CA TRP A 382 -15.50 6.86 -5.22
C TRP A 382 -15.41 8.13 -4.35
N MET A 383 -14.39 8.99 -4.56
CA MET A 383 -14.30 10.29 -3.87
C MET A 383 -15.33 11.28 -4.41
N TYR A 384 -15.56 11.25 -5.71
CA TYR A 384 -16.60 12.07 -6.35
C TYR A 384 -18.00 11.64 -5.94
N ASP A 385 -18.27 10.33 -5.93
CA ASP A 385 -19.57 9.76 -5.51
C ASP A 385 -19.86 10.00 -4.02
N PHE A 386 -18.80 10.12 -3.20
CA PHE A 386 -18.93 10.48 -1.79
C PHE A 386 -19.34 11.94 -1.57
N ALA A 387 -18.88 12.88 -2.41
CA ALA A 387 -19.10 14.32 -2.30
C ALA A 387 -20.51 14.75 -2.76
#